data_94b426bcf2a81afb5dfcd6338b917650
#
_entry.id   94b426bcf2a81afb5dfcd6338b917650
#
_cell.length_a   1.000
_cell.length_b   1.000
_cell.length_c   1.000
_cell.angle_alpha   90.00
_cell.angle_beta   90.00
_cell.angle_gamma   90.00
#
_symmetry.space_group_name_H-M   'P 1'
#
loop_
_entity.id
_entity.type
_entity.pdbx_description
1 polymer ?
#
loop_
_entity_poly.entity_id
_entity_poly.type
_entity_poly.pdbx_seq_one_letter_code
_entity_poly.pdbx_strand_id
1 'polypeptide(L)'
;MNAYEQIRLHIPEEVERLMEDRGILREDVQKAIHHAETTGEKFINPSTDRSLTSQRPDRVTYWVEYSRVGEDYQVHRAYSHRMEMKRGRGS
;
A
#
# COMPACT_ATOMS: atom_id res chain seq x y z
N MET A 1 -6.00 19.04 8.31
CA MET A 1 -6.52 17.70 8.02
C MET A 1 -6.00 17.23 6.67
N ASN A 2 -5.46 16.05 6.62
CA ASN A 2 -4.88 15.53 5.40
C ASN A 2 -5.92 14.78 4.60
N ALA A 3 -5.86 14.94 3.27
CA ALA A 3 -6.87 14.33 2.40
C ALA A 3 -6.87 12.81 2.49
N TYR A 4 -5.73 12.19 2.77
CA TYR A 4 -5.67 10.74 2.84
C TYR A 4 -6.48 10.19 4.02
N GLU A 5 -6.76 11.01 5.02
CA GLU A 5 -7.52 10.56 6.18
C GLU A 5 -8.99 10.32 5.86
N GLN A 6 -9.44 10.79 4.71
CA GLN A 6 -10.81 10.57 4.27
C GLN A 6 -10.98 9.22 3.57
N ILE A 7 -9.90 8.54 3.31
CA ILE A 7 -9.94 7.24 2.65
C ILE A 7 -10.37 6.20 3.65
N ARG A 8 -11.46 5.50 3.33
CA ARG A 8 -11.99 4.45 4.20
C ARG A 8 -11.49 3.11 3.72
N LEU A 9 -10.92 2.34 4.64
CA LEU A 9 -10.30 1.07 4.33
C LEU A 9 -11.08 -0.07 4.96
N HIS A 10 -11.19 -1.16 4.20
CA HIS A 10 -11.67 -2.43 4.70
C HIS A 10 -10.47 -3.35 4.67
N ILE A 11 -9.93 -3.67 5.83
CA ILE A 11 -8.72 -4.48 5.95
C ILE A 11 -9.10 -5.79 6.65
N PRO A 12 -9.01 -6.93 5.93
CA PRO A 12 -9.28 -8.22 6.58
C PRO A 12 -8.33 -8.46 7.74
N GLU A 13 -8.79 -9.24 8.71
CA GLU A 13 -8.02 -9.47 9.91
C GLU A 13 -6.63 -10.03 9.62
N GLU A 14 -6.54 -10.97 8.69
CA GLU A 14 -5.25 -11.57 8.37
C GLU A 14 -4.28 -10.55 7.76
N VAL A 15 -4.81 -9.61 6.98
CA VAL A 15 -3.99 -8.55 6.42
C VAL A 15 -3.56 -7.59 7.51
N GLU A 16 -4.46 -7.31 8.43
CA GLU A 16 -4.17 -6.41 9.54
C GLU A 16 -3.06 -6.97 10.42
N ARG A 17 -3.08 -8.28 10.65
CA ARG A 17 -2.03 -8.93 11.43
C ARG A 17 -0.69 -8.85 10.72
N LEU A 18 -0.71 -9.04 9.42
CA LEU A 18 0.51 -8.95 8.62
C LEU A 18 1.07 -7.54 8.66
N MET A 19 0.19 -6.54 8.61
CA MET A 19 0.61 -5.15 8.70
C MET A 19 1.27 -4.87 10.04
N GLU A 20 0.67 -5.36 11.13
CA GLU A 20 1.24 -5.17 12.46
C GLU A 20 2.61 -5.82 12.55
N ASP A 21 2.73 -7.00 11.99
CA ASP A 21 3.97 -7.75 12.00
C ASP A 21 5.08 -7.01 11.27
N ARG A 22 4.71 -6.29 10.23
CA ARG A 22 5.68 -5.57 9.40
C ARG A 22 5.80 -4.10 9.76
N GLY A 23 5.06 -3.65 10.77
CA GLY A 23 5.11 -2.27 11.19
C GLY A 23 4.45 -1.31 10.20
N ILE A 24 3.51 -1.80 9.41
CA ILE A 24 2.78 -0.97 8.46
C ILE A 24 1.56 -0.41 9.18
N LEU A 25 1.45 0.91 9.19
CA LEU A 25 0.33 1.56 9.85
C LEU A 25 -0.82 1.73 8.87
N ARG A 26 -2.03 1.80 9.44
CA ARG A 26 -3.22 2.03 8.64
C ARG A 26 -3.08 3.32 7.83
N GLU A 27 -2.49 4.34 8.43
CA GLU A 27 -2.32 5.60 7.72
C GLU A 27 -1.31 5.49 6.59
N ASP A 28 -0.34 4.59 6.69
CA ASP A 28 0.60 4.34 5.59
C ASP A 28 -0.16 3.83 4.36
N VAL A 29 -1.13 2.94 4.60
CA VAL A 29 -1.94 2.39 3.52
C VAL A 29 -2.83 3.49 2.93
N GLN A 30 -3.40 4.33 3.79
CA GLN A 30 -4.23 5.44 3.32
C GLN A 30 -3.42 6.38 2.44
N LYS A 31 -2.21 6.70 2.84
CA LYS A 31 -1.34 7.58 2.08
C LYS A 31 -0.99 6.98 0.73
N ALA A 32 -0.70 5.68 0.72
CA ALA A 32 -0.35 5.00 -0.52
C ALA A 32 -1.51 5.02 -1.51
N ILE A 33 -2.69 4.71 -1.04
CA ILE A 33 -3.88 4.69 -1.90
C ILE A 33 -4.21 6.10 -2.37
N HIS A 34 -4.14 7.07 -1.48
CA HIS A 34 -4.43 8.45 -1.84
C HIS A 34 -3.47 8.92 -2.93
N HIS A 35 -2.19 8.63 -2.78
CA HIS A 35 -1.20 9.00 -3.78
C HIS A 35 -1.51 8.33 -5.12
N ALA A 36 -1.83 7.05 -5.09
CA ALA A 36 -2.12 6.31 -6.31
C ALA A 36 -3.35 6.86 -7.04
N GLU A 37 -4.40 7.20 -6.27
CA GLU A 37 -5.63 7.67 -6.87
C GLU A 37 -5.55 9.10 -7.36
N THR A 38 -4.69 9.92 -6.76
CA THR A 38 -4.54 11.30 -7.20
C THR A 38 -3.55 11.45 -8.34
N THR A 39 -2.53 10.59 -8.42
CA THR A 39 -1.50 10.68 -9.44
C THR A 39 -1.66 9.66 -10.56
N GLY A 40 -2.41 8.59 -10.30
CA GLY A 40 -2.53 7.50 -11.26
C GLY A 40 -1.35 6.55 -11.25
N GLU A 41 -0.43 6.70 -10.29
CA GLU A 41 0.76 5.85 -10.23
C GLU A 41 0.43 4.53 -9.55
N LYS A 42 -0.12 3.62 -10.32
CA LYS A 42 -0.50 2.31 -9.82
C LYS A 42 -0.51 1.33 -10.99
N PHE A 43 -0.42 0.05 -10.67
CA PHE A 43 -0.53 -1.01 -11.65
C PHE A 43 -1.88 -1.67 -11.47
N ILE A 44 -2.65 -1.77 -12.55
CA ILE A 44 -3.96 -2.41 -12.48
C ILE A 44 -3.84 -3.78 -13.12
N ASN A 45 -4.27 -4.81 -12.38
CA ASN A 45 -4.30 -6.15 -12.89
C ASN A 45 -5.64 -6.36 -13.61
N PRO A 46 -5.63 -6.50 -14.93
CA PRO A 46 -6.89 -6.59 -15.68
C PRO A 46 -7.69 -7.85 -15.37
N SER A 47 -7.03 -8.88 -14.87
CA SER A 47 -7.74 -10.14 -14.56
C SER A 47 -8.52 -10.06 -13.28
N THR A 48 -8.02 -9.32 -12.29
CA THR A 48 -8.63 -9.23 -10.96
C THR A 48 -9.21 -7.88 -10.66
N ASP A 49 -8.93 -6.88 -11.50
CA ASP A 49 -9.35 -5.51 -11.29
C ASP A 49 -8.80 -4.92 -9.99
N ARG A 50 -7.68 -5.45 -9.54
CA ARG A 50 -7.01 -4.96 -8.35
C ARG A 50 -5.89 -4.01 -8.75
N SER A 51 -5.67 -3.04 -7.90
CA SER A 51 -4.61 -2.04 -8.11
C SER A 51 -3.48 -2.30 -7.14
N LEU A 52 -2.26 -2.13 -7.61
CA LEU A 52 -1.06 -2.28 -6.80
C LEU A 52 -0.33 -0.95 -6.80
N THR A 53 -0.08 -0.42 -5.61
CA THR A 53 0.65 0.82 -5.48
C THR A 53 1.75 0.66 -4.44
N SER A 54 2.68 1.60 -4.44
CA SER A 54 3.76 1.58 -3.47
C SER A 54 3.98 2.98 -2.93
N GLN A 55 4.52 3.02 -1.73
CA GLN A 55 4.84 4.27 -1.06
C GLN A 55 6.18 4.06 -0.34
N ARG A 56 7.10 4.96 -0.58
CA ARG A 56 8.42 4.86 0.02
C ARG A 56 8.73 6.13 0.82
N PRO A 57 8.25 6.20 2.07
CA PRO A 57 8.49 7.39 2.87
C PRO A 57 9.95 7.54 3.30
N ASP A 58 10.67 6.45 3.42
CA ASP A 58 12.06 6.50 3.84
C ASP A 58 12.81 5.35 3.17
N ARG A 59 13.34 4.41 3.94
CA ARG A 59 14.11 3.29 3.39
C ARG A 59 13.26 2.08 3.10
N VAL A 60 12.01 2.11 3.52
CA VAL A 60 11.10 0.99 3.37
C VAL A 60 10.06 1.35 2.34
N THR A 61 9.85 0.45 1.40
CA THR A 61 8.79 0.61 0.42
C THR A 61 7.61 -0.20 0.88
N TYR A 62 6.46 0.45 1.00
CA TYR A 62 5.21 -0.23 1.33
C TYR A 62 4.45 -0.49 0.04
N TRP A 63 4.00 -1.72 -0.12
CA TRP A 63 3.22 -2.12 -1.28
C TRP A 63 1.82 -2.45 -0.83
N VAL A 64 0.83 -1.94 -1.53
CA VAL A 64 -0.56 -2.15 -1.19
C VAL A 64 -1.32 -2.62 -2.42
N GLU A 65 -1.97 -3.77 -2.29
CA GLU A 65 -2.88 -4.26 -3.33
C GLU A 65 -4.29 -4.03 -2.83
N TYR A 66 -5.07 -3.32 -3.61
CA TYR A 66 -6.40 -2.90 -3.18
C TYR A 66 -7.36 -2.84 -4.36
N SER A 67 -8.64 -2.76 -4.05
CA SER A 67 -9.65 -2.51 -5.06
C SER A 67 -10.69 -1.56 -4.47
N ARG A 68 -11.38 -0.87 -5.35
CA ARG A 68 -12.40 0.07 -4.92
C ARG A 68 -13.72 -0.64 -4.76
N VAL A 69 -14.40 -0.39 -3.66
CA VAL A 69 -15.71 -0.96 -3.36
C VAL A 69 -16.62 0.20 -2.99
N GLY A 70 -17.40 0.68 -3.96
CA GLY A 70 -18.20 1.87 -3.74
C GLY A 70 -17.30 3.07 -3.54
N GLU A 71 -17.40 3.70 -2.37
CA GLU A 71 -16.55 4.83 -2.03
C GLU A 71 -15.40 4.43 -1.11
N ASP A 72 -15.36 3.15 -0.75
CA ASP A 72 -14.33 2.64 0.14
C ASP A 72 -13.32 1.83 -0.64
N TYR A 73 -12.28 1.40 0.05
CA TYR A 73 -11.22 0.61 -0.56
C TYR A 73 -11.00 -0.66 0.23
N GLN A 74 -10.99 -1.78 -0.47
CA GLN A 74 -10.71 -3.08 0.12
C GLN A 74 -9.23 -3.37 -0.04
N VAL A 75 -8.53 -3.59 1.07
CA VAL A 75 -7.12 -3.92 1.04
C VAL A 75 -6.99 -5.43 0.95
N HIS A 76 -6.38 -5.91 -0.12
CA HIS A 76 -6.19 -7.34 -0.33
C HIS A 76 -4.86 -7.81 0.23
N ARG A 77 -3.83 -6.99 0.10
CA ARG A 77 -2.51 -7.33 0.59
C ARG A 77 -1.77 -6.05 0.94
N ALA A 78 -0.92 -6.13 1.95
CA ALA A 78 -0.05 -5.03 2.30
C ALA A 78 1.25 -5.64 2.80
N TYR A 79 2.36 -5.20 2.23
CA TYR A 79 3.65 -5.72 2.66
C TYR A 79 4.71 -4.66 2.48
N SER A 80 5.83 -4.88 3.12
CA SER A 80 6.93 -3.92 3.07
C SER A 80 8.17 -4.60 2.53
N HIS A 81 9.00 -3.82 1.91
CA HIS A 81 10.26 -4.30 1.38
C HIS A 81 11.32 -3.28 1.74
N ARG A 82 12.29 -3.70 2.54
CA ARG A 82 13.39 -2.84 2.90
C ARG A 82 14.47 -2.95 1.84
N MET A 83 14.73 -1.84 1.19
CA MET A 83 15.75 -1.81 0.17
C MET A 83 17.09 -1.60 0.83
N GLU A 84 17.88 -2.63 0.86
CA GLU A 84 19.25 -2.50 1.31
C GLU A 84 20.12 -2.30 0.10
N MET A 85 20.87 -1.25 0.15
CA MET A 85 21.82 -1.02 -0.91
C MET A 85 23.02 -1.85 -0.61
N LYS A 86 22.99 -3.06 -1.09
CA LYS A 86 24.16 -3.88 -0.95
C LYS A 86 25.12 -3.46 -1.97
N ARG A 87 26.17 -2.84 -1.49
CA ARG A 87 27.10 -2.48 -2.42
C ARG A 87 28.03 -3.51 -2.57
N GLY A 88 28.22 -3.69 -3.49
CA GLY A 88 28.94 -4.65 -3.72
C GLY A 88 28.70 -5.75 -4.33
N ARG A 89 28.32 -5.67 -4.25
CA ARG A 89 28.06 -6.32 -4.61
C ARG A 89 27.66 -6.55 -5.30
N GLY A 90 27.80 -6.51 -5.64
CA GLY A 90 27.41 -6.50 -6.07
C GLY A 90 27.07 -6.52 -6.21
N SER A 91 27.06 -6.32 -6.04
CA SER A 91 26.92 -6.26 -6.06
C SER A 91 26.54 -6.31 -6.16
#